data_0fac73c7bfbb6b1ada9b37bad7a7d639
#
_entry.id   0fac73c7bfbb6b1ada9b37bad7a7d639
#
_cell.length_a   1.000
_cell.length_b   1.000
_cell.length_c   1.000
_cell.angle_alpha   90.00
_cell.angle_beta   90.00
_cell.angle_gamma   90.00
#
_symmetry.space_group_name_H-M   'P 1'
#
loop_
_entity.id
_entity.type
_entity.pdbx_description
1 polymer ?
#
loop_
_entity_poly.entity_id
_entity_poly.type
_entity_poly.pdbx_seq_one_letter_code
_entity_poly.pdbx_strand_id
1 'polypeptide(L)'
;LREHLIRDPCREGRRPVLMNNWEATYFDFTADKLVDIAKGAQGLGIELFVMDDGWFGSRDTDLSGLGDWSVNQEKLPGGLEALVPRIQALGMGFGLWIEPEMVSESSRLYREHPDWALGVPGRPQARGRSQLVLDFSRQEVRDYIYTAIRKVLDSADIAYIKWDMNRSLSDVWSAALPANRQGEVYHRYVLGVYDILERLRQDY
;
A
#
# COMPACT_ATOMS: atom_id res chain seq x y z
N LEU A 1 -12.67 -2.79 20.96
CA LEU A 1 -12.00 -2.36 19.71
C LEU A 1 -12.37 -0.92 19.39
N ARG A 2 -13.67 -0.60 19.11
CA ARG A 2 -14.13 0.72 18.70
C ARG A 2 -13.71 1.86 19.65
N GLU A 3 -13.84 1.66 20.95
CA GLU A 3 -13.56 2.68 21.96
C GLU A 3 -12.07 2.91 22.23
N HIS A 4 -11.20 1.92 21.93
CA HIS A 4 -9.79 1.95 22.32
C HIS A 4 -8.79 1.94 21.18
N LEU A 5 -9.16 1.40 20.01
CA LEU A 5 -8.24 1.25 18.87
C LEU A 5 -8.59 2.18 17.71
N ILE A 6 -9.90 2.42 17.46
CA ILE A 6 -10.29 3.34 16.40
C ILE A 6 -10.15 4.78 16.88
N ARG A 7 -9.37 5.57 16.16
CA ARG A 7 -9.14 7.00 16.47
C ARG A 7 -10.22 7.88 15.86
N ASP A 8 -10.47 9.03 16.49
CA ASP A 8 -11.28 10.09 15.89
C ASP A 8 -10.58 10.64 14.61
N PRO A 9 -11.32 11.06 13.57
CA PRO A 9 -12.78 11.13 13.49
C PRO A 9 -13.44 9.80 13.07
N CYS A 10 -12.65 8.76 12.77
CA CYS A 10 -13.16 7.50 12.22
C CYS A 10 -14.01 6.69 13.20
N ARG A 11 -13.91 6.96 14.52
CA ARG A 11 -14.64 6.21 15.53
C ARG A 11 -16.16 6.45 15.46
N GLU A 12 -16.57 7.70 15.36
CA GLU A 12 -17.97 8.12 15.37
C GLU A 12 -18.52 8.45 13.98
N GLY A 13 -17.63 8.64 13.00
CA GLY A 13 -18.02 8.99 11.62
C GLY A 13 -18.75 7.87 10.89
N ARG A 14 -19.67 8.28 10.00
CA ARG A 14 -20.30 7.37 9.04
C ARG A 14 -19.24 6.85 8.05
N ARG A 15 -19.28 5.57 7.74
CA ARG A 15 -18.43 4.99 6.69
C ARG A 15 -19.02 5.34 5.32
N PRO A 16 -18.23 5.86 4.38
CA PRO A 16 -18.69 6.11 3.03
C PRO A 16 -19.01 4.79 2.32
N VAL A 17 -20.00 4.84 1.41
CA VAL A 17 -20.23 3.75 0.46
C VAL A 17 -19.13 3.80 -0.59
N LEU A 18 -18.26 2.80 -0.60
CA LEU A 18 -17.14 2.77 -1.52
C LEU A 18 -17.34 1.77 -2.66
N MET A 19 -16.74 2.10 -3.80
CA MET A 19 -16.53 1.20 -4.93
C MET A 19 -15.05 1.01 -5.17
N ASN A 20 -14.65 -0.22 -5.47
CA ASN A 20 -13.28 -0.58 -5.80
C ASN A 20 -13.23 -1.20 -7.20
N ASN A 21 -12.21 -0.89 -8.01
CA ASN A 21 -12.15 -1.33 -9.40
C ASN A 21 -11.57 -2.75 -9.59
N TRP A 22 -11.06 -3.42 -8.55
CA TRP A 22 -10.28 -4.65 -8.71
C TRP A 22 -10.99 -5.70 -9.57
N GLU A 23 -12.19 -6.12 -9.19
CA GLU A 23 -12.93 -7.16 -9.91
C GLU A 23 -13.38 -6.73 -11.32
N ALA A 24 -13.43 -5.42 -11.59
CA ALA A 24 -13.82 -4.90 -12.90
C ALA A 24 -12.66 -4.85 -13.90
N THR A 25 -11.41 -4.73 -13.42
CA THR A 25 -10.28 -4.43 -14.30
C THR A 25 -9.04 -5.28 -14.05
N TYR A 26 -8.87 -5.77 -12.81
CA TYR A 26 -7.57 -6.27 -12.34
C TYR A 26 -6.46 -5.28 -12.71
N PHE A 27 -5.40 -5.73 -13.37
CA PHE A 27 -4.27 -4.89 -13.80
C PHE A 27 -4.50 -4.14 -15.13
N ASP A 28 -5.59 -4.47 -15.87
CA ASP A 28 -5.90 -3.88 -17.18
C ASP A 28 -6.78 -2.63 -17.01
N PHE A 29 -6.16 -1.50 -16.70
CA PHE A 29 -6.85 -0.21 -16.62
C PHE A 29 -5.98 0.95 -17.10
N THR A 30 -6.67 2.01 -17.48
CA THR A 30 -6.13 3.35 -17.75
C THR A 30 -6.92 4.38 -16.96
N ALA A 31 -6.41 5.62 -16.89
CA ALA A 31 -7.14 6.71 -16.27
C ALA A 31 -8.54 6.89 -16.83
N ASP A 32 -8.71 6.79 -18.16
CA ASP A 32 -10.02 6.94 -18.82
C ASP A 32 -10.97 5.80 -18.45
N LYS A 33 -10.51 4.54 -18.44
CA LYS A 33 -11.30 3.39 -18.02
C LYS A 33 -11.81 3.53 -16.58
N LEU A 34 -10.95 4.01 -15.66
CA LEU A 34 -11.36 4.26 -14.27
C LEU A 34 -12.41 5.37 -14.16
N VAL A 35 -12.24 6.45 -14.90
CA VAL A 35 -13.23 7.55 -14.94
C VAL A 35 -14.55 7.07 -15.53
N ASP A 36 -14.55 6.22 -16.55
CA ASP A 36 -15.78 5.70 -17.14
C ASP A 36 -16.54 4.75 -16.19
N ILE A 37 -15.81 3.93 -15.41
CA ILE A 37 -16.39 3.13 -14.32
C ILE A 37 -17.02 4.05 -13.27
N ALA A 38 -16.31 5.10 -12.85
CA ALA A 38 -16.84 6.07 -11.89
C ALA A 38 -18.07 6.81 -12.40
N LYS A 39 -18.12 7.21 -13.68
CA LYS A 39 -19.34 7.78 -14.31
C LYS A 39 -20.51 6.81 -14.26
N GLY A 40 -20.27 5.52 -14.53
CA GLY A 40 -21.33 4.49 -14.43
C GLY A 40 -21.90 4.33 -13.02
N ALA A 41 -21.11 4.66 -11.99
CA ALA A 41 -21.52 4.63 -10.58
C ALA A 41 -22.13 5.95 -10.09
N GLN A 42 -22.06 7.03 -10.88
CA GLN A 42 -22.63 8.32 -10.53
C GLN A 42 -24.15 8.22 -10.34
N GLY A 43 -24.64 8.75 -9.24
CA GLY A 43 -26.09 8.69 -8.91
C GLY A 43 -26.53 7.38 -8.23
N LEU A 44 -25.66 6.39 -8.07
CA LEU A 44 -25.95 5.14 -7.36
C LEU A 44 -25.68 5.21 -5.84
N GLY A 45 -25.32 6.39 -5.32
CA GLY A 45 -25.02 6.58 -3.91
C GLY A 45 -23.59 6.16 -3.52
N ILE A 46 -22.70 5.95 -4.49
CA ILE A 46 -21.27 5.71 -4.25
C ILE A 46 -20.61 7.04 -3.86
N GLU A 47 -19.89 7.04 -2.76
CA GLU A 47 -19.29 8.23 -2.16
C GLU A 47 -17.76 8.25 -2.28
N LEU A 48 -17.14 7.07 -2.50
CA LEU A 48 -15.69 6.88 -2.56
C LEU A 48 -15.33 5.90 -3.67
N PHE A 49 -14.45 6.31 -4.57
CA PHE A 49 -13.84 5.44 -5.58
C PHE A 49 -12.45 5.03 -5.12
N VAL A 50 -12.19 3.74 -4.96
CA VAL A 50 -10.89 3.21 -4.53
C VAL A 50 -10.19 2.57 -5.71
N MET A 51 -9.07 3.14 -6.15
CA MET A 51 -8.18 2.53 -7.13
C MET A 51 -7.35 1.43 -6.45
N ASP A 52 -7.49 0.21 -6.95
CA ASP A 52 -6.81 -0.97 -6.43
C ASP A 52 -5.41 -1.18 -7.02
N ASP A 53 -4.83 -2.36 -6.85
CA ASP A 53 -3.48 -2.76 -7.27
C ASP A 53 -3.19 -2.48 -8.75
N GLY A 54 -1.91 -2.23 -9.09
CA GLY A 54 -1.46 -2.08 -10.48
C GLY A 54 -1.22 -0.65 -10.97
N TRP A 55 -1.35 0.37 -10.12
CA TRP A 55 -1.17 1.77 -10.48
C TRP A 55 0.29 2.25 -10.48
N PHE A 56 1.24 1.46 -9.94
CA PHE A 56 2.61 1.88 -9.65
C PHE A 56 3.66 1.03 -10.35
N GLY A 57 4.84 1.60 -10.58
CA GLY A 57 6.00 0.93 -11.13
C GLY A 57 5.70 0.14 -12.41
N SER A 58 6.19 -1.09 -12.46
CA SER A 58 5.88 -2.08 -13.51
C SER A 58 4.93 -3.18 -13.00
N ARG A 59 3.98 -2.80 -12.16
CA ARG A 59 3.02 -3.71 -11.54
C ARG A 59 1.88 -4.06 -12.49
N ASP A 60 2.11 -5.02 -13.40
CA ASP A 60 1.13 -5.52 -14.38
C ASP A 60 0.63 -6.93 -14.05
N THR A 61 1.16 -7.53 -13.01
CA THR A 61 0.75 -8.84 -12.48
C THR A 61 0.99 -8.84 -10.96
N ASP A 62 0.41 -9.80 -10.26
CA ASP A 62 0.64 -10.02 -8.82
C ASP A 62 2.04 -10.62 -8.51
N LEU A 63 2.87 -10.84 -9.52
CA LEU A 63 4.20 -11.45 -9.38
C LEU A 63 5.36 -10.44 -9.28
N SER A 64 5.11 -9.13 -9.48
CA SER A 64 6.17 -8.13 -9.61
C SER A 64 5.81 -6.77 -9.00
N GLY A 65 6.77 -5.87 -8.92
CA GLY A 65 6.59 -4.43 -8.72
C GLY A 65 6.38 -3.94 -7.28
N LEU A 66 6.05 -4.79 -6.31
CA LEU A 66 5.89 -4.35 -4.91
C LEU A 66 7.19 -3.77 -4.35
N GLY A 67 7.08 -2.61 -3.73
CA GLY A 67 8.20 -1.84 -3.19
C GLY A 67 8.52 -0.56 -4.00
N ASP A 68 8.13 -0.50 -5.27
CA ASP A 68 8.40 0.63 -6.16
C ASP A 68 7.17 1.57 -6.26
N TRP A 69 6.87 2.28 -5.18
CA TRP A 69 5.68 3.12 -5.03
C TRP A 69 5.78 4.44 -5.83
N SER A 70 5.85 4.33 -7.15
CA SER A 70 5.83 5.46 -8.08
C SER A 70 4.77 5.24 -9.15
N VAL A 71 3.99 6.28 -9.47
CA VAL A 71 2.86 6.17 -10.41
C VAL A 71 3.33 5.67 -11.78
N ASN A 72 2.64 4.69 -12.32
CA ASN A 72 2.83 4.20 -13.69
C ASN A 72 2.26 5.22 -14.67
N GLN A 73 3.14 5.95 -15.37
CA GLN A 73 2.77 7.03 -16.29
C GLN A 73 2.14 6.53 -17.61
N GLU A 74 2.32 5.26 -17.96
CA GLU A 74 1.67 4.66 -19.15
C GLU A 74 0.18 4.42 -18.88
N LYS A 75 -0.16 3.91 -17.68
CA LYS A 75 -1.55 3.70 -17.25
C LYS A 75 -2.25 4.99 -16.86
N LEU A 76 -1.52 5.86 -16.18
CA LEU A 76 -2.01 7.09 -15.58
C LEU A 76 -1.19 8.30 -16.08
N PRO A 77 -1.37 8.71 -17.34
CA PRO A 77 -0.70 9.89 -17.87
C PRO A 77 -1.03 11.14 -17.05
N GLY A 78 0.00 11.87 -16.61
CA GLY A 78 -0.15 13.02 -15.72
C GLY A 78 -0.37 12.68 -14.25
N GLY A 79 -0.22 11.40 -13.87
CA GLY A 79 -0.22 10.97 -12.48
C GLY A 79 -1.58 11.01 -11.77
N LEU A 80 -1.52 10.92 -10.45
CA LEU A 80 -2.70 11.05 -9.59
C LEU A 80 -3.25 12.47 -9.62
N GLU A 81 -2.39 13.45 -9.82
CA GLU A 81 -2.75 14.88 -9.96
C GLU A 81 -3.73 15.12 -11.11
N ALA A 82 -3.65 14.31 -12.18
CA ALA A 82 -4.58 14.39 -13.31
C ALA A 82 -5.84 13.54 -13.12
N LEU A 83 -5.72 12.36 -12.47
CA LEU A 83 -6.83 11.43 -12.30
C LEU A 83 -7.79 11.85 -11.19
N VAL A 84 -7.26 12.19 -10.00
CA VAL A 84 -8.08 12.43 -8.80
C VAL A 84 -9.13 13.52 -8.99
N PRO A 85 -8.82 14.70 -9.57
CA PRO A 85 -9.84 15.73 -9.81
C PRO A 85 -10.96 15.28 -10.76
N ARG A 86 -10.66 14.37 -11.70
CA ARG A 86 -11.68 13.83 -12.62
C ARG A 86 -12.70 12.95 -11.89
N ILE A 87 -12.26 12.17 -10.90
CA ILE A 87 -13.13 11.35 -10.06
C ILE A 87 -13.93 12.27 -9.11
N GLN A 88 -13.28 13.25 -8.49
CA GLN A 88 -13.91 14.20 -7.58
C GLN A 88 -14.99 15.05 -8.27
N ALA A 89 -14.80 15.40 -9.55
CA ALA A 89 -15.80 16.11 -10.34
C ALA A 89 -17.10 15.30 -10.54
N LEU A 90 -17.07 13.98 -10.29
CA LEU A 90 -18.26 13.10 -10.29
C LEU A 90 -18.94 13.03 -8.92
N GLY A 91 -18.44 13.76 -7.92
CA GLY A 91 -19.00 13.80 -6.56
C GLY A 91 -18.49 12.70 -5.64
N MET A 92 -17.41 12.01 -5.99
CA MET A 92 -16.82 10.93 -5.20
C MET A 92 -15.47 11.36 -4.63
N GLY A 93 -15.17 10.97 -3.38
CA GLY A 93 -13.80 10.98 -2.86
C GLY A 93 -12.92 9.95 -3.58
N PHE A 94 -11.59 10.07 -3.42
CA PHE A 94 -10.66 9.12 -4.01
C PHE A 94 -9.89 8.36 -2.94
N GLY A 95 -9.75 7.05 -3.12
CA GLY A 95 -8.97 6.16 -2.29
C GLY A 95 -7.95 5.36 -3.09
N LEU A 96 -6.91 4.89 -2.42
CA LEU A 96 -5.78 4.21 -3.03
C LEU A 96 -5.42 2.92 -2.28
N TRP A 97 -5.17 1.85 -3.02
CA TRP A 97 -4.61 0.60 -2.50
C TRP A 97 -3.09 0.66 -2.38
N ILE A 98 -2.56 0.13 -1.29
CA ILE A 98 -1.13 -0.11 -1.08
C ILE A 98 -0.91 -1.44 -0.35
N GLU A 99 0.24 -2.09 -0.61
CA GLU A 99 0.72 -3.27 0.13
C GLU A 99 2.18 -3.05 0.57
N PRO A 100 2.45 -2.10 1.46
CA PRO A 100 3.79 -1.58 1.70
C PRO A 100 4.67 -2.47 2.59
N GLU A 101 4.09 -3.50 3.20
CA GLU A 101 4.82 -4.47 4.00
C GLU A 101 5.54 -5.53 3.13
N MET A 102 5.22 -5.57 1.84
CA MET A 102 5.71 -6.58 0.90
C MET A 102 6.66 -5.99 -0.12
N VAL A 103 7.54 -6.82 -0.65
CA VAL A 103 8.50 -6.46 -1.69
C VAL A 103 8.65 -7.60 -2.70
N SER A 104 8.72 -7.24 -3.98
CA SER A 104 9.03 -8.17 -5.07
C SER A 104 10.53 -8.19 -5.34
N GLU A 105 11.11 -9.36 -5.60
CA GLU A 105 12.54 -9.49 -5.95
C GLU A 105 12.90 -8.72 -7.23
N SER A 106 11.95 -8.52 -8.12
CA SER A 106 12.10 -7.74 -9.35
C SER A 106 12.08 -6.22 -9.12
N SER A 107 11.68 -5.75 -7.94
CA SER A 107 11.63 -4.31 -7.63
C SER A 107 13.03 -3.68 -7.55
N ARG A 108 13.09 -2.37 -7.76
CA ARG A 108 14.30 -1.59 -7.50
C ARG A 108 14.66 -1.63 -6.02
N LEU A 109 13.67 -1.50 -5.15
CA LEU A 109 13.86 -1.55 -3.70
C LEU A 109 14.61 -2.82 -3.27
N TYR A 110 14.16 -3.98 -3.72
CA TYR A 110 14.83 -5.24 -3.34
C TYR A 110 16.24 -5.35 -3.91
N ARG A 111 16.46 -4.91 -5.15
CA ARG A 111 17.83 -4.94 -5.75
C ARG A 111 18.81 -4.01 -5.02
N GLU A 112 18.33 -2.87 -4.51
CA GLU A 112 19.15 -1.92 -3.74
C GLU A 112 19.38 -2.40 -2.29
N HIS A 113 18.36 -3.06 -1.71
CA HIS A 113 18.36 -3.46 -0.30
C HIS A 113 17.81 -4.88 -0.08
N PRO A 114 18.49 -5.94 -0.59
CA PRO A 114 17.98 -7.30 -0.43
C PRO A 114 17.99 -7.78 1.03
N ASP A 115 18.82 -7.18 1.89
CA ASP A 115 18.90 -7.42 3.32
C ASP A 115 17.74 -6.81 4.13
N TRP A 116 16.88 -6.02 3.48
CA TRP A 116 15.68 -5.47 4.12
C TRP A 116 14.49 -6.45 4.13
N ALA A 117 14.57 -7.53 3.38
CA ALA A 117 13.58 -8.59 3.46
C ALA A 117 13.90 -9.54 4.62
N LEU A 118 12.85 -9.95 5.36
CA LEU A 118 12.95 -11.00 6.37
C LEU A 118 13.39 -12.31 5.72
N GLY A 119 14.30 -13.06 6.37
CA GLY A 119 14.73 -14.35 5.85
C GLY A 119 15.88 -14.94 6.66
N VAL A 120 15.78 -16.25 6.93
CA VAL A 120 16.79 -16.98 7.72
C VAL A 120 18.09 -17.15 6.89
N PRO A 121 19.24 -16.73 7.40
CA PRO A 121 20.51 -16.89 6.69
C PRO A 121 20.78 -18.33 6.26
N GLY A 122 21.20 -18.51 5.01
CA GLY A 122 21.52 -19.82 4.45
C GLY A 122 20.32 -20.68 4.08
N ARG A 123 19.09 -20.16 4.16
CA ARG A 123 17.88 -20.83 3.68
C ARG A 123 17.26 -20.03 2.53
N PRO A 124 16.63 -20.71 1.53
CA PRO A 124 15.79 -20.01 0.57
C PRO A 124 14.68 -19.27 1.28
N GLN A 125 14.44 -18.02 0.93
CA GLN A 125 13.33 -17.24 1.49
C GLN A 125 11.99 -17.84 1.05
N ALA A 126 11.06 -17.99 1.99
CA ALA A 126 9.70 -18.44 1.68
C ALA A 126 8.96 -17.35 0.91
N ARG A 127 8.48 -17.69 -0.27
CA ARG A 127 7.66 -16.81 -1.11
C ARG A 127 6.18 -17.18 -0.95
N GLY A 128 5.37 -16.19 -0.54
CA GLY A 128 3.93 -16.27 -0.63
C GLY A 128 3.45 -15.31 -1.72
N ARG A 129 2.69 -15.76 -2.72
CA ARG A 129 2.25 -14.95 -3.87
C ARG A 129 3.40 -14.21 -4.60
N SER A 130 4.57 -14.85 -4.70
CA SER A 130 5.80 -14.26 -5.27
C SER A 130 6.28 -12.99 -4.56
N GLN A 131 5.96 -12.85 -3.29
CA GLN A 131 6.30 -11.71 -2.44
C GLN A 131 7.22 -12.12 -1.29
N LEU A 132 8.10 -11.21 -0.88
CA LEU A 132 8.86 -11.26 0.35
C LEU A 132 8.32 -10.21 1.33
N VAL A 133 8.62 -10.36 2.60
CA VAL A 133 8.20 -9.43 3.66
C VAL A 133 9.34 -8.50 4.01
N LEU A 134 9.11 -7.19 4.02
CA LEU A 134 10.07 -6.20 4.50
C LEU A 134 10.21 -6.27 6.02
N ASP A 135 11.42 -6.05 6.51
CA ASP A 135 11.73 -6.06 7.94
C ASP A 135 11.32 -4.73 8.62
N PHE A 136 10.07 -4.60 8.98
CA PHE A 136 9.56 -3.42 9.70
C PHE A 136 10.07 -3.29 11.14
N SER A 137 10.86 -4.25 11.65
CA SER A 137 11.58 -4.06 12.90
C SER A 137 12.70 -3.01 12.78
N ARG A 138 13.17 -2.73 11.54
CA ARG A 138 14.25 -1.80 11.22
C ARG A 138 13.70 -0.38 10.99
N GLN A 139 14.36 0.60 11.58
CA GLN A 139 13.96 2.02 11.44
C GLN A 139 14.09 2.51 9.99
N GLU A 140 15.20 2.19 9.34
CA GLU A 140 15.49 2.65 7.97
C GLU A 140 14.48 2.12 6.95
N VAL A 141 13.95 0.90 7.15
CA VAL A 141 12.90 0.32 6.30
C VAL A 141 11.59 1.10 6.48
N ARG A 142 11.21 1.38 7.74
CA ARG A 142 10.04 2.18 8.04
C ARG A 142 10.12 3.59 7.48
N ASP A 143 11.28 4.23 7.61
CA ASP A 143 11.50 5.60 7.12
C ASP A 143 11.43 5.67 5.60
N TYR A 144 11.97 4.66 4.91
CA TYR A 144 11.85 4.56 3.45
C TYR A 144 10.39 4.41 3.01
N ILE A 145 9.68 3.44 3.59
CA ILE A 145 8.27 3.16 3.24
C ILE A 145 7.38 4.36 3.57
N TYR A 146 7.54 4.95 4.76
CA TYR A 146 6.81 6.16 5.13
C TYR A 146 7.04 7.30 4.12
N THR A 147 8.29 7.54 3.74
CA THR A 147 8.65 8.59 2.77
C THR A 147 8.05 8.31 1.39
N ALA A 148 8.06 7.05 0.94
CA ALA A 148 7.46 6.64 -0.33
C ALA A 148 5.95 6.85 -0.34
N ILE A 149 5.24 6.42 0.71
CA ILE A 149 3.79 6.62 0.85
C ILE A 149 3.47 8.10 0.92
N ARG A 150 4.18 8.86 1.75
CA ARG A 150 3.99 10.30 1.89
C ARG A 150 4.09 11.02 0.55
N LYS A 151 5.11 10.70 -0.26
CA LYS A 151 5.28 11.30 -1.59
C LYS A 151 4.06 11.05 -2.50
N VAL A 152 3.42 9.89 -2.39
CA VAL A 152 2.20 9.58 -3.13
C VAL A 152 1.02 10.39 -2.58
N LEU A 153 0.85 10.45 -1.26
CA LEU A 153 -0.23 11.20 -0.63
C LEU A 153 -0.13 12.71 -0.86
N ASP A 154 1.09 13.25 -0.87
CA ASP A 154 1.35 14.68 -1.16
C ASP A 154 1.04 15.06 -2.63
N SER A 155 0.91 14.08 -3.54
CA SER A 155 0.69 14.35 -4.97
C SER A 155 -0.76 14.64 -5.35
N ALA A 156 -1.75 14.20 -4.54
CA ALA A 156 -3.16 14.38 -4.84
C ALA A 156 -4.01 14.30 -3.57
N ASP A 157 -5.26 14.77 -3.63
CA ASP A 157 -6.23 14.70 -2.53
C ASP A 157 -6.78 13.27 -2.39
N ILE A 158 -6.10 12.44 -1.59
CA ILE A 158 -6.43 11.04 -1.33
C ILE A 158 -7.11 10.94 0.02
N ALA A 159 -8.41 10.64 0.02
CA ALA A 159 -9.24 10.60 1.22
C ALA A 159 -9.22 9.24 1.95
N TYR A 160 -8.65 8.19 1.34
CA TYR A 160 -8.69 6.84 1.90
C TYR A 160 -7.52 5.99 1.41
N ILE A 161 -6.94 5.21 2.31
CA ILE A 161 -5.94 4.19 1.99
C ILE A 161 -6.50 2.81 2.31
N LYS A 162 -6.50 1.93 1.30
CA LYS A 162 -6.66 0.48 1.49
C LYS A 162 -5.27 -0.12 1.69
N TRP A 163 -4.90 -0.33 2.96
CA TRP A 163 -3.66 -1.01 3.32
C TRP A 163 -3.89 -2.52 3.31
N ASP A 164 -3.24 -3.21 2.41
CA ASP A 164 -3.39 -4.65 2.22
C ASP A 164 -2.17 -5.43 2.72
N MET A 165 -2.37 -6.74 2.97
CA MET A 165 -1.32 -7.68 3.34
C MET A 165 -1.71 -9.08 2.83
N ASN A 166 -1.21 -9.49 1.68
CA ASN A 166 -1.67 -10.70 0.97
C ASN A 166 -0.88 -11.96 1.26
N ARG A 167 0.02 -11.91 2.22
CA ARG A 167 0.71 -13.11 2.72
C ARG A 167 0.95 -13.03 4.23
N SER A 168 1.03 -14.17 4.87
CA SER A 168 1.42 -14.26 6.28
C SER A 168 2.94 -14.07 6.45
N LEU A 169 3.34 -13.64 7.66
CA LEU A 169 4.73 -13.63 8.09
C LEU A 169 5.23 -15.07 8.22
N SER A 170 6.29 -15.39 7.50
CA SER A 170 7.03 -16.65 7.59
C SER A 170 8.53 -16.36 7.53
N ASP A 171 9.36 -17.30 7.96
CA ASP A 171 10.83 -17.15 7.99
C ASP A 171 11.28 -15.85 8.69
N VAL A 172 10.66 -15.58 9.84
CA VAL A 172 10.81 -14.32 10.57
C VAL A 172 12.19 -14.28 11.24
N TRP A 173 13.13 -13.72 10.51
CA TRP A 173 14.50 -13.46 10.96
C TRP A 173 14.94 -12.11 10.41
N SER A 174 15.38 -11.22 11.30
CA SER A 174 15.90 -9.91 10.95
C SER A 174 17.43 -9.94 10.85
N ALA A 175 17.99 -9.52 9.72
CA ALA A 175 19.43 -9.38 9.55
C ALA A 175 20.04 -8.30 10.48
N ALA A 176 19.22 -7.40 11.02
CA ALA A 176 19.65 -6.33 11.92
C ALA A 176 19.70 -6.74 13.40
N LEU A 177 19.17 -7.91 13.77
CA LEU A 177 19.14 -8.37 15.16
C LEU A 177 20.11 -9.53 15.40
N PRO A 178 20.79 -9.57 16.55
CA PRO A 178 21.61 -10.73 16.93
C PRO A 178 20.73 -11.96 17.18
N ALA A 179 21.35 -13.16 17.11
CA ALA A 179 20.63 -14.44 17.20
C ALA A 179 19.78 -14.58 18.47
N ASN A 180 20.26 -14.10 19.62
CA ASN A 180 19.55 -14.17 20.90
C ASN A 180 18.34 -13.21 21.00
N ARG A 181 18.12 -12.33 20.01
CA ARG A 181 16.99 -11.39 19.97
C ARG A 181 16.01 -11.66 18.84
N GLN A 182 16.19 -12.70 18.08
CA GLN A 182 15.31 -13.04 16.96
C GLN A 182 13.85 -13.31 17.39
N GLY A 183 13.64 -13.78 18.61
CA GLY A 183 12.29 -13.95 19.17
C GLY A 183 11.48 -12.64 19.34
N GLU A 184 12.13 -11.47 19.23
CA GLU A 184 11.49 -10.15 19.32
C GLU A 184 10.94 -9.67 17.97
N VAL A 185 11.32 -10.31 16.84
CA VAL A 185 11.06 -9.76 15.49
C VAL A 185 9.57 -9.57 15.23
N TYR A 186 8.72 -10.55 15.56
CA TYR A 186 7.27 -10.43 15.40
C TYR A 186 6.69 -9.20 16.13
N HIS A 187 7.08 -9.04 17.40
CA HIS A 187 6.59 -7.91 18.19
C HIS A 187 7.09 -6.58 17.63
N ARG A 188 8.39 -6.50 17.30
CA ARG A 188 9.00 -5.31 16.71
C ARG A 188 8.40 -4.95 15.35
N TYR A 189 8.08 -5.96 14.55
CA TYR A 189 7.42 -5.79 13.27
C TYR A 189 6.06 -5.09 13.43
N VAL A 190 5.21 -5.61 14.32
CA VAL A 190 3.88 -5.01 14.58
C VAL A 190 4.01 -3.58 15.12
N LEU A 191 4.96 -3.33 16.02
CA LEU A 191 5.24 -1.97 16.49
C LEU A 191 5.71 -1.07 15.32
N GLY A 192 6.46 -1.61 14.37
CA GLY A 192 6.89 -0.91 13.17
C GLY A 192 5.72 -0.53 12.25
N VAL A 193 4.74 -1.42 12.07
CA VAL A 193 3.50 -1.10 11.36
C VAL A 193 2.76 0.04 12.06
N TYR A 194 2.60 -0.04 13.39
CA TYR A 194 1.93 1.01 14.17
C TYR A 194 2.66 2.35 14.10
N ASP A 195 4.00 2.36 14.09
CA ASP A 195 4.80 3.58 13.92
C ASP A 195 4.47 4.29 12.60
N ILE A 196 4.45 3.56 11.48
CA ILE A 196 4.11 4.14 10.17
C ILE A 196 2.68 4.66 10.16
N LEU A 197 1.71 3.87 10.64
CA LEU A 197 0.31 4.27 10.68
C LEU A 197 0.09 5.52 11.55
N GLU A 198 0.76 5.62 12.70
CA GLU A 198 0.66 6.79 13.57
C GLU A 198 1.28 8.04 12.93
N ARG A 199 2.43 7.92 12.27
CA ARG A 199 3.07 9.01 11.52
C ARG A 199 2.19 9.51 10.40
N LEU A 200 1.63 8.60 9.58
CA LEU A 200 0.70 8.97 8.49
C LEU A 200 -0.53 9.67 9.04
N ARG A 201 -1.11 9.18 10.15
CA ARG A 201 -2.27 9.80 10.79
C ARG A 201 -1.98 11.20 11.36
N GLN A 202 -0.73 11.47 11.77
CA GLN A 202 -0.34 12.80 12.27
C GLN A 202 -0.18 13.81 11.15
N ASP A 203 0.22 13.35 9.97
CA ASP A 203 0.49 14.22 8.82
C ASP A 203 -0.76 14.45 7.94
N TYR A 204 -1.75 13.54 7.99
CA TYR A 204 -2.97 13.52 7.19
C TYR A 204 -4.20 13.27 8.08
#